data_549944e19588cb381809dbfb9187786c
#
_entry.id   549944e19588cb381809dbfb9187786c
#
_cell.length_a   1.000
_cell.length_b   1.000
_cell.length_c   1.000
_cell.angle_alpha   90.00
_cell.angle_beta   90.00
_cell.angle_gamma   90.00
#
_symmetry.space_group_name_H-M   'P 1'
#
loop_
_entity.id
_entity.type
_entity.pdbx_description
1 polymer ?
#
loop_
_entity_poly.entity_id
_entity_poly.type
_entity_poly.pdbx_seq_one_letter_code
_entity_poly.pdbx_strand_id
1 'polypeptide(L)'
;IRAATQDREMVGALGVNQAMLFTAVFALSAGLAGFGGALQVAREPANLGTDLTAISDAFVVVVVGGMGSIPGAYLAAVIIAEVKAICIGIGVVDFGFVSVNFSKLTLVAEFLVMAAVLIARPYGLLGRPQAQVRSVAEPELPLRPATPALKALGAAILALLLALPLLAQHSPYLLILGIDVLIAVIFAVSLHFIAGPGGMHSFGHAAYFGLGAYG
;
A
#
# COMPACT_ATOMS: atom_id res chain seq x y z
N ILE A 1 -13.73 20.03 -2.84
CA ILE A 1 -12.63 19.07 -2.74
C ILE A 1 -11.94 18.94 -4.09
N ARG A 2 -12.61 18.54 -5.16
CA ARG A 2 -12.02 18.33 -6.49
C ARG A 2 -11.28 19.58 -7.04
N ALA A 3 -11.86 20.75 -6.91
CA ALA A 3 -11.21 22.01 -7.29
C ALA A 3 -9.92 22.25 -6.46
N ALA A 4 -10.00 22.01 -5.15
CA ALA A 4 -8.86 22.20 -4.25
C ALA A 4 -7.72 21.20 -4.46
N THR A 5 -7.97 20.03 -5.07
CA THR A 5 -6.91 19.09 -5.47
C THR A 5 -6.28 19.42 -6.82
N GLN A 6 -6.98 20.16 -7.68
CA GLN A 6 -6.48 20.60 -8.99
C GLN A 6 -5.66 21.89 -8.88
N ASP A 7 -6.19 22.87 -8.18
CA ASP A 7 -5.54 24.17 -8.02
C ASP A 7 -5.80 24.72 -6.63
N ARG A 8 -4.80 24.60 -5.75
CA ARG A 8 -4.88 25.06 -4.37
C ARG A 8 -4.84 26.58 -4.27
N GLU A 9 -4.03 27.23 -5.10
CA GLU A 9 -3.85 28.68 -5.04
C GLU A 9 -5.13 29.39 -5.43
N MET A 10 -5.79 28.96 -6.51
CA MET A 10 -7.08 29.51 -6.94
C MET A 10 -8.16 29.36 -5.87
N VAL A 11 -8.25 28.19 -5.24
CA VAL A 11 -9.24 27.95 -4.17
C VAL A 11 -8.96 28.82 -2.94
N GLY A 12 -7.69 29.06 -2.63
CA GLY A 12 -7.26 29.98 -1.59
C GLY A 12 -7.64 31.43 -1.91
N ALA A 13 -7.46 31.87 -3.17
CA ALA A 13 -7.83 33.19 -3.63
C ALA A 13 -9.35 33.45 -3.58
N LEU A 14 -10.16 32.39 -3.71
CA LEU A 14 -11.62 32.45 -3.53
C LEU A 14 -12.06 32.51 -2.06
N GLY A 15 -11.12 32.60 -1.10
CA GLY A 15 -11.40 32.75 0.33
C GLY A 15 -11.73 31.44 1.05
N VAL A 16 -11.53 30.27 0.42
CA VAL A 16 -11.77 28.97 1.06
C VAL A 16 -10.59 28.62 1.96
N ASN A 17 -10.85 28.37 3.24
CA ASN A 17 -9.83 27.88 4.16
C ASN A 17 -9.45 26.43 3.83
N GLN A 18 -8.33 26.27 3.16
CA GLN A 18 -7.84 24.98 2.70
C GLN A 18 -7.52 24.01 3.86
N ALA A 19 -6.93 24.52 4.95
CA ALA A 19 -6.60 23.69 6.11
C ALA A 19 -7.87 23.07 6.72
N MET A 20 -8.92 23.87 6.88
CA MET A 20 -10.20 23.40 7.39
C MET A 20 -10.86 22.41 6.42
N LEU A 21 -10.79 22.67 5.12
CA LEU A 21 -11.33 21.78 4.09
C LEU A 21 -10.68 20.38 4.14
N PHE A 22 -9.34 20.33 4.14
CA PHE A 22 -8.62 19.04 4.16
C PHE A 22 -8.80 18.33 5.50
N THR A 23 -8.82 19.04 6.62
CA THR A 23 -9.10 18.46 7.93
C THR A 23 -10.50 17.86 8.00
N ALA A 24 -11.50 18.54 7.48
CA ALA A 24 -12.88 18.05 7.45
C ALA A 24 -13.02 16.80 6.57
N VAL A 25 -12.36 16.77 5.41
CA VAL A 25 -12.34 15.59 4.52
C VAL A 25 -11.67 14.41 5.21
N PHE A 26 -10.53 14.63 5.86
CA PHE A 26 -9.83 13.59 6.61
C PHE A 26 -10.68 13.05 7.77
N ALA A 27 -11.30 13.95 8.55
CA ALA A 27 -12.16 13.57 9.65
C ALA A 27 -13.38 12.76 9.18
N LEU A 28 -14.01 13.16 8.06
CA LEU A 28 -15.10 12.41 7.45
C LEU A 28 -14.65 11.02 6.99
N SER A 29 -13.50 10.94 6.32
CA SER A 29 -12.96 9.67 5.83
C SER A 29 -12.61 8.73 6.99
N ALA A 30 -11.98 9.25 8.04
CA ALA A 30 -11.66 8.49 9.25
C ALA A 30 -12.93 8.02 9.98
N GLY A 31 -13.95 8.88 10.07
CA GLY A 31 -15.24 8.52 10.63
C GLY A 31 -15.94 7.40 9.88
N LEU A 32 -15.96 7.47 8.53
CA LEU A 32 -16.52 6.41 7.69
C LEU A 32 -15.73 5.11 7.81
N ALA A 33 -14.40 5.17 7.86
CA ALA A 33 -13.56 4.00 8.06
C ALA A 33 -13.81 3.36 9.44
N GLY A 34 -13.90 4.17 10.50
CA GLY A 34 -14.22 3.70 11.84
C GLY A 34 -15.62 3.07 11.93
N PHE A 35 -16.60 3.67 11.27
CA PHE A 35 -17.95 3.11 11.18
C PHE A 35 -17.95 1.77 10.44
N GLY A 36 -17.23 1.66 9.31
CA GLY A 36 -17.05 0.42 8.59
C GLY A 36 -16.39 -0.67 9.45
N GLY A 37 -15.33 -0.31 10.19
CA GLY A 37 -14.67 -1.21 11.13
C GLY A 37 -15.58 -1.70 12.25
N ALA A 38 -16.42 -0.81 12.81
CA ALA A 38 -17.40 -1.18 13.85
C ALA A 38 -18.42 -2.20 13.33
N LEU A 39 -18.86 -2.06 12.08
CA LEU A 39 -19.76 -3.04 11.45
C LEU A 39 -19.04 -4.38 11.18
N GLN A 40 -17.76 -4.34 10.85
CA GLN A 40 -16.94 -5.55 10.61
C GLN A 40 -16.80 -6.40 11.87
N VAL A 41 -16.59 -5.78 13.03
CA VAL A 41 -16.44 -6.48 14.32
C VAL A 41 -17.68 -7.31 14.68
N ALA A 42 -18.87 -6.89 14.23
CA ALA A 42 -20.09 -7.67 14.43
C ALA A 42 -20.09 -9.00 13.66
N ARG A 43 -19.32 -9.09 12.58
CA ARG A 43 -19.22 -10.26 11.70
C ARG A 43 -17.99 -11.12 11.98
N GLU A 44 -16.87 -10.49 12.24
CA GLU A 44 -15.59 -11.14 12.48
C GLU A 44 -14.90 -10.52 13.71
N PRO A 45 -14.36 -11.35 14.62
CA PRO A 45 -13.65 -10.83 15.78
C PRO A 45 -12.40 -10.06 15.33
N ALA A 46 -12.17 -8.88 15.94
CA ALA A 46 -10.98 -8.11 15.69
C ALA A 46 -9.72 -8.87 16.13
N ASN A 47 -8.74 -8.92 15.28
CA ASN A 47 -7.42 -9.50 15.55
C ASN A 47 -6.31 -8.56 15.08
N LEU A 48 -5.06 -8.86 15.45
CA LEU A 48 -3.90 -8.01 15.14
C LEU A 48 -3.59 -7.88 13.64
N GLY A 49 -4.16 -8.73 12.79
CA GLY A 49 -3.96 -8.68 11.33
C GLY A 49 -5.12 -8.03 10.58
N THR A 50 -6.20 -7.62 11.28
CA THR A 50 -7.40 -7.04 10.65
C THR A 50 -7.08 -5.75 9.88
N ASP A 51 -6.16 -4.94 10.38
CA ASP A 51 -5.72 -3.70 9.75
C ASP A 51 -5.00 -3.96 8.42
N LEU A 52 -4.10 -4.94 8.36
CA LEU A 52 -3.37 -5.30 7.14
C LEU A 52 -4.30 -5.84 6.05
N THR A 53 -5.27 -6.68 6.43
CA THR A 53 -6.27 -7.18 5.47
C THR A 53 -7.17 -6.06 4.98
N ALA A 54 -7.65 -5.18 5.86
CA ALA A 54 -8.49 -4.04 5.49
C ALA A 54 -7.77 -3.05 4.56
N ILE A 55 -6.49 -2.78 4.78
CA ILE A 55 -5.68 -1.92 3.90
C ILE A 55 -5.52 -2.57 2.52
N SER A 56 -5.23 -3.87 2.46
CA SER A 56 -5.11 -4.60 1.20
C SER A 56 -6.41 -4.55 0.40
N ASP A 57 -7.54 -4.86 1.03
CA ASP A 57 -8.86 -4.82 0.43
C ASP A 57 -9.21 -3.42 -0.08
N ALA A 58 -9.01 -2.40 0.75
CA ALA A 58 -9.29 -1.01 0.37
C ALA A 58 -8.43 -0.58 -0.82
N PHE A 59 -7.18 -1.01 -0.88
CA PHE A 59 -6.30 -0.74 -2.02
C PHE A 59 -6.83 -1.37 -3.30
N VAL A 60 -7.17 -2.67 -3.27
CA VAL A 60 -7.72 -3.37 -4.44
C VAL A 60 -9.02 -2.71 -4.91
N VAL A 61 -9.93 -2.38 -3.98
CA VAL A 61 -11.19 -1.68 -4.29
C VAL A 61 -10.96 -0.34 -4.98
N VAL A 62 -10.04 0.48 -4.48
CA VAL A 62 -9.74 1.81 -5.05
C VAL A 62 -9.12 1.70 -6.43
N VAL A 63 -8.21 0.75 -6.64
CA VAL A 63 -7.55 0.53 -7.93
C VAL A 63 -8.53 -0.02 -8.96
N VAL A 64 -9.30 -1.04 -8.61
CA VAL A 64 -10.32 -1.65 -9.48
C VAL A 64 -11.43 -0.65 -9.81
N GLY A 65 -11.87 0.11 -8.82
CA GLY A 65 -12.91 1.13 -9.02
C GLY A 65 -12.46 2.30 -9.89
N GLY A 66 -11.17 2.60 -9.85
CA GLY A 66 -10.52 3.73 -10.50
C GLY A 66 -10.34 4.92 -9.57
N MET A 67 -9.10 5.36 -9.44
CA MET A 67 -8.70 6.45 -8.55
C MET A 67 -9.53 7.72 -8.82
N GLY A 68 -10.16 8.26 -7.77
CA GLY A 68 -10.99 9.46 -7.84
C GLY A 68 -12.45 9.24 -8.28
N SER A 69 -12.88 7.98 -8.47
CA SER A 69 -14.28 7.63 -8.80
C SER A 69 -14.97 6.98 -7.61
N ILE A 70 -15.80 7.73 -6.88
CA ILE A 70 -16.59 7.18 -5.75
C ILE A 70 -17.54 6.07 -6.21
N PRO A 71 -18.34 6.24 -7.30
CA PRO A 71 -19.21 5.17 -7.77
C PRO A 71 -18.42 3.96 -8.29
N GLY A 72 -17.22 4.18 -8.84
CA GLY A 72 -16.32 3.10 -9.25
C GLY A 72 -15.85 2.28 -8.06
N ALA A 73 -15.41 2.94 -6.97
CA ALA A 73 -15.00 2.27 -5.75
C ALA A 73 -16.15 1.46 -5.12
N TYR A 74 -17.39 2.00 -5.13
CA TYR A 74 -18.54 1.26 -4.64
C TYR A 74 -18.81 0.00 -5.45
N LEU A 75 -18.83 0.09 -6.79
CA LEU A 75 -19.02 -1.08 -7.66
C LEU A 75 -17.90 -2.12 -7.47
N ALA A 76 -16.65 -1.66 -7.37
CA ALA A 76 -15.51 -2.53 -7.13
C ALA A 76 -15.64 -3.25 -5.78
N ALA A 77 -16.06 -2.54 -4.72
CA ALA A 77 -16.28 -3.14 -3.40
C ALA A 77 -17.31 -4.26 -3.45
N VAL A 78 -18.43 -4.05 -4.17
CA VAL A 78 -19.46 -5.09 -4.35
C VAL A 78 -18.89 -6.29 -5.10
N ILE A 79 -18.21 -6.07 -6.24
CA ILE A 79 -17.65 -7.17 -7.04
C ILE A 79 -16.63 -7.99 -6.23
N ILE A 80 -15.74 -7.31 -5.49
CA ILE A 80 -14.73 -7.99 -4.68
C ILE A 80 -15.37 -8.73 -3.52
N ALA A 81 -16.38 -8.16 -2.86
CA ALA A 81 -17.11 -8.82 -1.80
C ALA A 81 -17.82 -10.09 -2.30
N GLU A 82 -18.44 -10.04 -3.49
CA GLU A 82 -19.05 -11.22 -4.11
C GLU A 82 -18.03 -12.30 -4.46
N VAL A 83 -16.89 -11.93 -5.05
CA VAL A 83 -15.81 -12.87 -5.33
C VAL A 83 -15.30 -13.55 -4.06
N LYS A 84 -15.09 -12.79 -2.98
CA LYS A 84 -14.73 -13.34 -1.68
C LYS A 84 -15.78 -14.28 -1.13
N ALA A 85 -17.05 -13.88 -1.18
CA ALA A 85 -18.16 -14.69 -0.69
C ALA A 85 -18.26 -16.02 -1.46
N ILE A 86 -18.07 -16.00 -2.78
CA ILE A 86 -18.05 -17.21 -3.62
C ILE A 86 -16.87 -18.12 -3.24
N CYS A 87 -15.65 -17.56 -3.10
CA CYS A 87 -14.47 -18.33 -2.71
C CYS A 87 -14.62 -18.97 -1.33
N ILE A 88 -15.21 -18.26 -0.37
CA ILE A 88 -15.50 -18.79 0.97
C ILE A 88 -16.60 -19.85 0.92
N GLY A 89 -17.66 -19.61 0.12
CA GLY A 89 -18.80 -20.51 -0.03
C GLY A 89 -18.45 -21.85 -0.69
N ILE A 90 -17.49 -21.86 -1.63
CA ILE A 90 -16.96 -23.08 -2.24
C ILE A 90 -16.17 -23.91 -1.21
N GLY A 91 -15.47 -23.25 -0.30
CA GLY A 91 -14.71 -23.91 0.76
C GLY A 91 -13.55 -24.75 0.24
N VAL A 92 -13.48 -26.02 0.64
CA VAL A 92 -12.45 -26.97 0.21
C VAL A 92 -13.05 -27.91 -0.82
N VAL A 93 -12.40 -27.99 -1.97
CA VAL A 93 -12.77 -28.93 -3.04
C VAL A 93 -11.67 -29.97 -3.20
N ASP A 94 -12.03 -31.23 -3.02
CA ASP A 94 -11.12 -32.36 -3.19
C ASP A 94 -11.25 -32.93 -4.61
N PHE A 95 -10.19 -32.81 -5.39
CA PHE A 95 -10.09 -33.37 -6.74
C PHE A 95 -9.44 -34.78 -6.74
N GLY A 96 -9.43 -35.47 -5.61
CA GLY A 96 -8.89 -36.81 -5.46
C GLY A 96 -7.35 -36.88 -5.33
N PHE A 97 -6.62 -36.08 -6.06
CA PHE A 97 -5.16 -35.99 -5.98
C PHE A 97 -4.67 -34.72 -5.28
N VAL A 98 -5.49 -33.67 -5.26
CA VAL A 98 -5.14 -32.36 -4.65
C VAL A 98 -6.38 -31.78 -4.00
N SER A 99 -6.29 -31.43 -2.73
CA SER A 99 -7.32 -30.64 -2.04
C SER A 99 -6.99 -29.16 -2.20
N VAL A 100 -7.89 -28.42 -2.86
CA VAL A 100 -7.76 -26.98 -3.06
C VAL A 100 -8.68 -26.26 -2.08
N ASN A 101 -8.07 -25.45 -1.21
CA ASN A 101 -8.80 -24.63 -0.26
C ASN A 101 -9.07 -23.24 -0.85
N PHE A 102 -10.26 -23.06 -1.41
CA PHE A 102 -10.68 -21.79 -2.04
C PHE A 102 -10.77 -20.64 -1.03
N SER A 103 -11.07 -20.92 0.24
CA SER A 103 -11.06 -19.88 1.27
C SER A 103 -9.68 -19.25 1.49
N LYS A 104 -8.59 -20.02 1.29
CA LYS A 104 -7.21 -19.49 1.34
C LYS A 104 -6.81 -18.76 0.05
N LEU A 105 -7.49 -19.05 -1.05
CA LEU A 105 -7.25 -18.42 -2.34
C LEU A 105 -7.97 -17.08 -2.52
N THR A 106 -8.73 -16.61 -1.52
CA THR A 106 -9.45 -15.33 -1.58
C THR A 106 -8.55 -14.17 -1.95
N LEU A 107 -7.37 -14.06 -1.33
CA LEU A 107 -6.39 -13.02 -1.67
C LEU A 107 -5.92 -13.11 -3.11
N VAL A 108 -5.64 -14.32 -3.59
CA VAL A 108 -5.22 -14.54 -4.98
C VAL A 108 -6.34 -14.16 -5.94
N ALA A 109 -7.58 -14.52 -5.63
CA ALA A 109 -8.75 -14.20 -6.45
C ALA A 109 -8.96 -12.68 -6.56
N GLU A 110 -8.79 -11.93 -5.48
CA GLU A 110 -8.86 -10.47 -5.49
C GLU A 110 -7.82 -9.85 -6.42
N PHE A 111 -6.56 -10.26 -6.31
CA PHE A 111 -5.51 -9.75 -7.18
C PHE A 111 -5.69 -10.19 -8.64
N LEU A 112 -6.24 -11.38 -8.90
CA LEU A 112 -6.61 -11.80 -10.26
C LEU A 112 -7.72 -10.92 -10.85
N VAL A 113 -8.75 -10.60 -10.07
CA VAL A 113 -9.80 -9.66 -10.48
C VAL A 113 -9.21 -8.29 -10.76
N MET A 114 -8.34 -7.80 -9.88
CA MET A 114 -7.63 -6.53 -10.09
C MET A 114 -6.82 -6.55 -11.39
N ALA A 115 -6.03 -7.58 -11.62
CA ALA A 115 -5.24 -7.73 -12.84
C ALA A 115 -6.12 -7.77 -14.10
N ALA A 116 -7.20 -8.56 -14.08
CA ALA A 116 -8.15 -8.67 -15.18
C ALA A 116 -8.81 -7.32 -15.51
N VAL A 117 -9.24 -6.59 -14.48
CA VAL A 117 -9.84 -5.25 -14.66
C VAL A 117 -8.82 -4.27 -15.22
N LEU A 118 -7.59 -4.23 -14.72
CA LEU A 118 -6.55 -3.31 -15.20
C LEU A 118 -6.10 -3.61 -16.63
N ILE A 119 -6.09 -4.88 -17.04
CA ILE A 119 -5.82 -5.27 -18.43
C ILE A 119 -6.94 -4.77 -19.36
N ALA A 120 -8.21 -4.94 -18.93
CA ALA A 120 -9.35 -4.52 -19.71
C ALA A 120 -9.57 -2.99 -19.67
N ARG A 121 -9.34 -2.37 -18.52
CA ARG A 121 -9.53 -0.93 -18.25
C ARG A 121 -8.41 -0.40 -17.36
N PRO A 122 -7.33 0.16 -17.94
CA PRO A 122 -6.16 0.60 -17.19
C PRO A 122 -6.42 1.73 -16.18
N TYR A 123 -7.57 2.42 -16.30
CA TYR A 123 -8.00 3.46 -15.35
C TYR A 123 -8.99 2.97 -14.30
N GLY A 124 -9.24 1.65 -14.22
CA GLY A 124 -10.28 1.05 -13.39
C GLY A 124 -11.67 1.10 -14.05
N LEU A 125 -12.68 0.57 -13.35
CA LEU A 125 -14.04 0.40 -13.92
C LEU A 125 -14.67 1.72 -14.36
N LEU A 126 -14.63 2.74 -13.52
CA LEU A 126 -15.19 4.07 -13.75
C LEU A 126 -14.17 5.20 -13.55
N GLY A 127 -12.90 4.89 -13.57
CA GLY A 127 -11.82 5.86 -13.49
C GLY A 127 -11.76 6.70 -14.78
N ARG A 128 -11.22 7.92 -14.63
CA ARG A 128 -10.93 8.81 -15.76
C ARG A 128 -9.43 9.01 -15.84
N PRO A 129 -8.84 9.12 -17.04
CA PRO A 129 -7.47 9.52 -17.16
C PRO A 129 -7.30 10.87 -16.44
N GLN A 130 -6.47 10.88 -15.41
CA GLN A 130 -6.11 12.14 -14.77
C GLN A 130 -5.20 12.87 -15.75
N ALA A 131 -5.63 14.05 -16.20
CA ALA A 131 -4.71 14.95 -16.86
C ALA A 131 -3.56 15.17 -15.86
N GLN A 132 -2.36 14.75 -16.26
CA GLN A 132 -1.17 15.10 -15.49
C GLN A 132 -1.15 16.63 -15.46
N VAL A 133 -1.52 17.20 -14.32
CA VAL A 133 -1.17 18.59 -14.05
C VAL A 133 0.34 18.61 -14.19
N ARG A 134 0.85 19.21 -15.24
CA ARG A 134 2.26 19.58 -15.30
C ARG A 134 2.45 20.52 -14.12
N SER A 135 2.74 19.95 -12.96
CA SER A 135 3.43 20.73 -11.96
C SER A 135 4.67 21.22 -12.71
N VAL A 136 4.78 22.53 -12.87
CA VAL A 136 6.06 23.14 -13.20
C VAL A 136 6.98 22.61 -12.12
N ALA A 137 7.77 21.60 -12.48
CA ALA A 137 8.66 20.98 -11.52
C ALA A 137 9.51 22.14 -10.99
N GLU A 138 9.32 22.48 -9.72
CA GLU A 138 10.26 23.37 -9.09
C GLU A 138 11.64 22.80 -9.36
N PRO A 139 12.59 23.65 -9.84
CA PRO A 139 13.91 23.17 -10.18
C PRO A 139 14.44 22.36 -8.98
N GLU A 140 14.67 21.07 -9.20
CA GLU A 140 15.17 20.20 -8.13
C GLU A 140 16.40 20.84 -7.53
N LEU A 141 16.33 21.11 -6.23
CA LEU A 141 17.47 21.65 -5.52
C LEU A 141 18.65 20.69 -5.70
N PRO A 142 19.84 21.19 -6.11
CA PRO A 142 20.99 20.34 -6.32
C PRO A 142 21.25 19.50 -5.06
N LEU A 143 21.46 18.20 -5.26
CA LEU A 143 21.75 17.26 -4.17
C LEU A 143 22.88 17.80 -3.31
N ARG A 144 22.58 18.19 -2.07
CA ARG A 144 23.59 18.65 -1.15
C ARG A 144 24.45 17.46 -0.72
N PRO A 145 25.76 17.57 -0.73
CA PRO A 145 26.63 16.52 -0.23
C PRO A 145 26.30 16.24 1.25
N ALA A 146 26.26 14.95 1.59
CA ALA A 146 25.95 14.52 2.95
C ALA A 146 26.88 15.23 3.95
N THR A 147 26.31 15.81 4.99
CA THR A 147 27.06 16.48 6.07
C THR A 147 28.02 15.48 6.73
N PRO A 148 29.16 15.94 7.26
CA PRO A 148 30.10 15.05 7.94
C PRO A 148 29.46 14.29 9.11
N ALA A 149 28.50 14.89 9.79
CA ALA A 149 27.72 14.22 10.84
C ALA A 149 26.89 13.05 10.30
N LEU A 150 26.24 13.22 9.14
CA LEU A 150 25.46 12.16 8.50
C LEU A 150 26.36 11.01 8.01
N LYS A 151 27.54 11.32 7.49
CA LYS A 151 28.54 10.31 7.10
C LYS A 151 29.05 9.54 8.31
N ALA A 152 29.31 10.23 9.40
CA ALA A 152 29.76 9.61 10.67
C ALA A 152 28.66 8.70 11.25
N LEU A 153 27.40 9.15 11.23
CA LEU A 153 26.26 8.33 11.64
C LEU A 153 26.12 7.06 10.78
N GLY A 154 26.22 7.22 9.46
CA GLY A 154 26.16 6.08 8.53
C GLY A 154 27.33 5.09 8.76
N ALA A 155 28.53 5.59 8.98
CA ALA A 155 29.69 4.76 9.32
C ALA A 155 29.53 4.04 10.67
N ALA A 156 28.95 4.71 11.67
CA ALA A 156 28.66 4.12 12.98
C ALA A 156 27.61 3.00 12.88
N ILE A 157 26.53 3.21 12.12
CA ILE A 157 25.51 2.19 11.86
C ILE A 157 26.12 0.99 11.13
N LEU A 158 26.94 1.24 10.10
CA LEU A 158 27.62 0.18 9.37
C LEU A 158 28.56 -0.62 10.26
N ALA A 159 29.35 0.05 11.10
CA ALA A 159 30.25 -0.60 12.05
C ALA A 159 29.47 -1.43 13.09
N LEU A 160 28.33 -0.93 13.58
CA LEU A 160 27.45 -1.66 14.48
C LEU A 160 26.89 -2.93 13.83
N LEU A 161 26.44 -2.83 12.58
CA LEU A 161 25.92 -3.98 11.82
C LEU A 161 27.01 -5.03 11.55
N LEU A 162 28.24 -4.61 11.25
CA LEU A 162 29.39 -5.52 11.07
C LEU A 162 29.83 -6.17 12.39
N ALA A 163 29.68 -5.46 13.51
CA ALA A 163 29.99 -5.99 14.84
C ALA A 163 28.88 -6.90 15.40
N LEU A 164 27.67 -6.82 14.85
CA LEU A 164 26.50 -7.54 15.35
C LEU A 164 26.70 -9.07 15.46
N PRO A 165 27.31 -9.80 14.50
CA PRO A 165 27.57 -11.23 14.64
C PRO A 165 28.57 -11.54 15.77
N LEU A 166 29.49 -10.63 16.08
CA LEU A 166 30.43 -10.79 17.19
C LEU A 166 29.76 -10.55 18.54
N LEU A 167 28.88 -9.56 18.62
CA LEU A 167 28.12 -9.22 19.82
C LEU A 167 27.00 -10.23 20.12
N ALA A 168 26.44 -10.84 19.08
CA ALA A 168 25.33 -11.78 19.18
C ALA A 168 25.73 -13.25 19.41
N GLN A 169 27.01 -13.54 19.67
CA GLN A 169 27.50 -14.92 19.87
C GLN A 169 26.78 -15.68 20.99
N HIS A 170 26.26 -14.96 21.99
CA HIS A 170 25.55 -15.56 23.14
C HIS A 170 24.03 -15.53 23.02
N SER A 171 23.46 -14.90 21.97
CA SER A 171 22.01 -14.79 21.80
C SER A 171 21.62 -14.93 20.33
N PRO A 172 21.16 -16.12 19.91
CA PRO A 172 20.74 -16.38 18.51
C PRO A 172 19.62 -15.42 18.06
N TYR A 173 18.80 -14.95 19.00
CA TYR A 173 17.72 -14.01 18.73
C TYR A 173 18.23 -12.67 18.16
N LEU A 174 19.33 -12.11 18.69
CA LEU A 174 19.89 -10.85 18.19
C LEU A 174 20.43 -10.99 16.77
N LEU A 175 20.94 -12.15 16.42
CA LEU A 175 21.43 -12.42 15.06
C LEU A 175 20.26 -12.45 14.08
N ILE A 176 19.18 -13.17 14.41
CA ILE A 176 17.96 -13.26 13.59
C ILE A 176 17.35 -11.86 13.41
N LEU A 177 17.21 -11.11 14.50
CA LEU A 177 16.69 -9.74 14.44
C LEU A 177 17.56 -8.84 13.54
N GLY A 178 18.88 -8.98 13.60
CA GLY A 178 19.80 -8.24 12.74
C GLY A 178 19.63 -8.56 11.25
N ILE A 179 19.42 -9.82 10.93
CA ILE A 179 19.13 -10.27 9.55
C ILE A 179 17.80 -9.68 9.08
N ASP A 180 16.74 -9.75 9.88
CA ASP A 180 15.44 -9.20 9.54
C ASP A 180 15.50 -7.69 9.29
N VAL A 181 16.23 -6.96 10.13
CA VAL A 181 16.46 -5.51 9.94
C VAL A 181 17.20 -5.23 8.64
N LEU A 182 18.25 -6.00 8.31
CA LEU A 182 19.00 -5.83 7.06
C LEU A 182 18.13 -6.09 5.83
N ILE A 183 17.33 -7.14 5.86
CA ILE A 183 16.37 -7.46 4.79
C ILE A 183 15.37 -6.30 4.62
N ALA A 184 14.81 -5.81 5.72
CA ALA A 184 13.88 -4.67 5.70
C ALA A 184 14.54 -3.39 5.15
N VAL A 185 15.80 -3.12 5.50
CA VAL A 185 16.57 -1.98 4.97
C VAL A 185 16.79 -2.10 3.47
N ILE A 186 17.18 -3.28 2.97
CA ILE A 186 17.38 -3.52 1.54
C ILE A 186 16.07 -3.29 0.80
N PHE A 187 14.96 -3.82 1.31
CA PHE A 187 13.63 -3.62 0.73
C PHE A 187 13.23 -2.13 0.71
N ALA A 188 13.41 -1.42 1.83
CA ALA A 188 13.08 -0.01 1.94
C ALA A 188 13.94 0.87 1.00
N VAL A 189 15.25 0.60 0.89
CA VAL A 189 16.16 1.31 -0.01
C VAL A 189 15.77 1.07 -1.47
N SER A 190 15.44 -0.17 -1.85
CA SER A 190 15.01 -0.49 -3.21
C SER A 190 13.69 0.18 -3.58
N LEU A 191 12.74 0.23 -2.65
CA LEU A 191 11.48 0.97 -2.83
C LEU A 191 11.72 2.48 -2.93
N HIS A 192 12.59 3.03 -2.08
CA HIS A 192 12.97 4.44 -2.14
C HIS A 192 13.62 4.82 -3.46
N PHE A 193 14.44 3.94 -4.02
CA PHE A 193 15.09 4.19 -5.32
C PHE A 193 14.09 4.33 -6.45
N ILE A 194 13.03 3.53 -6.44
CA ILE A 194 11.94 3.62 -7.43
C ILE A 194 11.04 4.84 -7.16
N ALA A 195 10.66 5.06 -5.91
CA ALA A 195 9.72 6.12 -5.54
C ALA A 195 10.36 7.51 -5.54
N GLY A 196 11.60 7.62 -5.08
CA GLY A 196 12.33 8.89 -5.02
C GLY A 196 12.84 9.31 -6.39
N PRO A 197 14.05 8.87 -6.82
CA PRO A 197 14.65 9.29 -8.09
C PRO A 197 13.82 8.86 -9.31
N GLY A 198 13.12 7.73 -9.24
CA GLY A 198 12.28 7.22 -10.33
C GLY A 198 10.92 7.89 -10.43
N GLY A 199 10.45 8.58 -9.40
CA GLY A 199 9.13 9.21 -9.35
C GLY A 199 7.95 8.25 -9.55
N MET A 200 8.20 6.95 -9.48
CA MET A 200 7.20 5.90 -9.72
C MET A 200 6.72 5.28 -8.43
N HIS A 201 5.42 5.36 -8.19
CA HIS A 201 4.81 4.64 -7.06
C HIS A 201 4.62 3.18 -7.45
N SER A 202 5.39 2.29 -6.82
CA SER A 202 5.32 0.85 -7.09
C SER A 202 4.64 0.11 -5.94
N PHE A 203 3.39 -0.29 -6.16
CA PHE A 203 2.67 -1.16 -5.23
C PHE A 203 3.02 -2.65 -5.43
N GLY A 204 3.54 -3.00 -6.62
CA GLY A 204 3.99 -4.35 -6.94
C GLY A 204 5.38 -4.71 -6.43
N HIS A 205 6.08 -3.80 -5.75
CA HIS A 205 7.46 -4.02 -5.31
C HIS A 205 7.59 -5.21 -4.35
N ALA A 206 6.57 -5.42 -3.50
CA ALA A 206 6.48 -6.56 -2.60
C ALA A 206 6.41 -7.92 -3.34
N ALA A 207 5.88 -7.96 -4.56
CA ALA A 207 5.83 -9.18 -5.36
C ALA A 207 7.23 -9.65 -5.79
N TYR A 208 8.10 -8.73 -6.17
CA TYR A 208 9.50 -9.06 -6.47
C TYR A 208 10.25 -9.56 -5.25
N PHE A 209 9.99 -8.95 -4.09
CA PHE A 209 10.55 -9.40 -2.83
C PHE A 209 10.08 -10.82 -2.48
N GLY A 210 8.77 -11.09 -2.62
CA GLY A 210 8.18 -12.41 -2.40
C GLY A 210 8.76 -13.46 -3.36
N LEU A 211 8.84 -13.18 -4.66
CA LEU A 211 9.46 -14.08 -5.63
C LEU A 211 10.92 -14.39 -5.30
N GLY A 212 11.69 -13.39 -4.86
CA GLY A 212 13.07 -13.60 -4.42
C GLY A 212 13.19 -14.40 -3.13
N ALA A 213 12.18 -14.42 -2.29
CA ALA A 213 12.17 -15.23 -1.07
C ALA A 213 11.83 -16.72 -1.31
N TYR A 214 11.12 -17.05 -2.40
CA TYR A 214 10.69 -18.41 -2.73
C TYR A 214 11.45 -19.03 -3.93
N GLY A 215 12.25 -18.24 -4.65
CA GLY A 215 13.11 -18.71 -5.75
C GLY A 215 14.49 -19.05 -5.29
#